data_5f2519a1c983c1c7d525aa00bf7caa9d
#
_entry.id   5f2519a1c983c1c7d525aa00bf7caa9d
#
_cell.length_a   1.000
_cell.length_b   1.000
_cell.length_c   1.000
_cell.angle_alpha   90.00
_cell.angle_beta   90.00
_cell.angle_gamma   90.00
#
_symmetry.space_group_name_H-M   'P 1'
#
loop_
_entity.id
_entity.type
_entity.pdbx_description
1 polymer ?
#
loop_
_entity_poly.entity_id
_entity_poly.type
_entity_poly.pdbx_seq_one_letter_code
_entity_poly.pdbx_strand_id
1 'polypeptide(L)'
;MARHGEERRGGMINATIEKFGYPATLVRDYRHWVLLVRPAQVTAGSLILAAKGEATAYGELPADAFTEQGTVIAEVEHILRVALSPDKINYLMLMMVDPHVHFHIFPRYRGARSFAGLVLTDHGWPGPPDLKSAVELNSTAIVQAVAAFR
;
A
#
# COMPACT_ATOMS: atom_id res chain seq x y z
N MET A 1 -14.66 -2.32 22.57
CA MET A 1 -13.82 -3.33 21.94
C MET A 1 -13.25 -2.80 20.65
N ALA A 2 -11.97 -2.89 20.51
CA ALA A 2 -11.26 -2.36 19.34
C ALA A 2 -11.82 -2.90 18.02
N ARG A 3 -12.21 -4.15 18.00
CA ARG A 3 -12.70 -4.81 16.79
C ARG A 3 -14.04 -4.30 16.28
N HIS A 4 -14.81 -3.62 17.13
CA HIS A 4 -16.10 -3.09 16.70
C HIS A 4 -15.98 -2.09 15.55
N GLY A 5 -14.98 -1.23 15.58
CA GLY A 5 -14.76 -0.27 14.51
C GLY A 5 -14.45 -0.96 13.19
N GLU A 6 -13.64 -2.00 13.25
CA GLU A 6 -13.24 -2.79 12.07
C GLU A 6 -14.43 -3.51 11.46
N GLU A 7 -15.25 -4.15 12.29
CA GLU A 7 -16.44 -4.86 11.82
C GLU A 7 -17.44 -3.93 11.17
N ARG A 8 -17.69 -2.77 11.80
CA ARG A 8 -18.62 -1.78 11.25
C ARG A 8 -18.15 -1.22 9.92
N ARG A 9 -16.86 -1.30 9.63
CA ARG A 9 -16.28 -0.83 8.35
C ARG A 9 -16.23 -1.92 7.29
N GLY A 10 -16.96 -3.03 7.49
CA GLY A 10 -17.17 -4.02 6.45
C GLY A 10 -16.18 -5.17 6.42
N GLY A 11 -15.23 -5.24 7.35
CA GLY A 11 -14.32 -6.34 7.41
C GLY A 11 -13.31 -6.24 8.52
N MET A 12 -12.69 -7.35 8.82
CA MET A 12 -11.71 -7.44 9.90
C MET A 12 -10.31 -7.25 9.37
N ILE A 13 -9.45 -6.70 10.24
CA ILE A 13 -8.02 -6.61 9.97
C ILE A 13 -7.44 -8.02 10.10
N ASN A 14 -6.80 -8.50 9.05
CA ASN A 14 -6.22 -9.82 9.00
C ASN A 14 -4.70 -9.80 9.28
N ALA A 15 -4.10 -10.98 9.37
CA ALA A 15 -2.69 -11.11 9.71
C ALA A 15 -1.76 -10.46 8.67
N THR A 16 -2.13 -10.46 7.40
CA THR A 16 -1.35 -9.82 6.35
C THR A 16 -1.31 -8.30 6.56
N ILE A 17 -2.46 -7.69 6.85
CA ILE A 17 -2.55 -6.26 7.14
C ILE A 17 -1.67 -5.91 8.35
N GLU A 18 -1.77 -6.72 9.41
CA GLU A 18 -0.95 -6.51 10.61
C GLU A 18 0.54 -6.63 10.32
N LYS A 19 0.92 -7.60 9.50
CA LYS A 19 2.32 -7.82 9.14
C LYS A 19 2.91 -6.61 8.42
N PHE A 20 2.12 -5.90 7.62
CA PHE A 20 2.57 -4.69 6.95
C PHE A 20 2.50 -3.44 7.83
N GLY A 21 2.37 -3.61 9.13
CA GLY A 21 2.59 -2.55 10.10
C GLY A 21 1.34 -1.80 10.55
N TYR A 22 0.15 -2.28 10.19
CA TYR A 22 -1.09 -1.68 10.68
C TYR A 22 -1.13 -1.66 12.21
N PRO A 23 -1.54 -0.57 12.87
CA PRO A 23 -2.10 0.67 12.28
C PRO A 23 -1.07 1.77 12.00
N ALA A 24 0.18 1.59 12.36
CA ALA A 24 1.19 2.65 12.22
C ALA A 24 1.38 3.09 10.76
N THR A 25 1.21 2.17 9.81
CA THR A 25 1.39 2.43 8.38
C THR A 25 0.12 2.89 7.67
N LEU A 26 -0.99 3.05 8.38
CA LEU A 26 -2.30 3.34 7.78
C LEU A 26 -2.34 4.74 7.16
N VAL A 27 -2.63 4.81 5.86
CA VAL A 27 -2.86 6.07 5.12
C VAL A 27 -4.36 6.33 4.99
N ARG A 28 -5.12 5.33 4.56
CA ARG A 28 -6.58 5.43 4.37
C ARG A 28 -7.25 4.14 4.83
N ASP A 29 -8.42 4.28 5.43
CA ASP A 29 -9.23 3.17 5.89
C ASP A 29 -10.57 3.22 5.13
N TYR A 30 -10.83 2.18 4.33
CA TYR A 30 -12.06 2.04 3.57
C TYR A 30 -12.92 0.93 4.18
N ARG A 31 -14.11 0.74 3.66
CA ARG A 31 -14.98 -0.32 4.17
C ARG A 31 -14.36 -1.72 3.96
N HIS A 32 -13.85 -1.97 2.75
CA HIS A 32 -13.32 -3.30 2.38
C HIS A 32 -11.80 -3.34 2.22
N TRP A 33 -11.12 -2.17 2.26
CA TRP A 33 -9.70 -2.07 1.96
C TRP A 33 -9.00 -1.17 2.96
N VAL A 34 -7.72 -1.39 3.13
CA VAL A 34 -6.83 -0.44 3.80
C VAL A 34 -5.67 -0.09 2.87
N LEU A 35 -5.26 1.16 2.92
CA LEU A 35 -4.08 1.63 2.20
C LEU A 35 -2.98 1.89 3.21
N LEU A 36 -1.86 1.19 3.08
CA LEU A 36 -0.75 1.26 4.01
C LEU A 36 0.52 1.71 3.29
N VAL A 37 1.39 2.43 4.00
CA VAL A 37 2.76 2.62 3.54
C VAL A 37 3.48 1.28 3.64
N ARG A 38 4.13 0.84 2.57
CA ARG A 38 4.95 -0.36 2.60
C ARG A 38 6.22 -0.08 3.39
N PRO A 39 6.48 -0.77 4.50
CA PRO A 39 7.68 -0.48 5.30
C PRO A 39 8.98 -0.61 4.53
N ALA A 40 9.08 -1.60 3.66
CA ALA A 40 10.20 -1.77 2.76
C ALA A 40 9.91 -1.00 1.47
N GLN A 41 10.57 0.12 1.28
CA GLN A 41 10.37 1.00 0.12
C GLN A 41 11.22 0.52 -1.05
N VAL A 42 10.59 -0.09 -2.01
CA VAL A 42 11.22 -0.52 -3.27
C VAL A 42 11.46 0.72 -4.15
N THR A 43 10.48 1.60 -4.18
CA THR A 43 10.55 2.92 -4.80
C THR A 43 9.93 3.92 -3.83
N ALA A 44 10.17 5.20 -4.05
CA ALA A 44 9.58 6.23 -3.20
C ALA A 44 8.05 6.15 -3.24
N GLY A 45 7.43 6.04 -2.07
CA GLY A 45 5.98 5.97 -1.97
C GLY A 45 5.39 4.58 -2.23
N SER A 46 6.16 3.52 -2.08
CA SER A 46 5.64 2.15 -2.16
C SER A 46 4.53 1.95 -1.14
N LEU A 47 3.40 1.43 -1.60
CA LEU A 47 2.19 1.24 -0.78
C LEU A 47 1.74 -0.22 -0.83
N ILE A 48 0.92 -0.57 0.15
CA ILE A 48 0.17 -1.84 0.16
C ILE A 48 -1.32 -1.47 0.15
N LEU A 49 -2.06 -2.05 -0.77
CA LEU A 49 -3.52 -2.00 -0.77
C LEU A 49 -4.02 -3.38 -0.40
N ALA A 50 -4.58 -3.53 0.79
CA ALA A 50 -4.95 -4.84 1.32
C ALA A 50 -6.44 -4.92 1.58
N ALA A 51 -7.03 -6.05 1.22
CA ALA A 51 -8.44 -6.32 1.48
C ALA A 51 -8.63 -6.78 2.93
N LYS A 52 -9.65 -6.27 3.58
CA LYS A 52 -10.08 -6.73 4.90
C LYS A 52 -10.76 -8.09 4.77
N GLY A 53 -10.81 -8.85 5.88
CA GLY A 53 -11.43 -10.16 5.89
C GLY A 53 -10.43 -11.27 5.64
N GLU A 54 -10.92 -12.49 5.44
CA GLU A 54 -10.09 -13.69 5.43
C GLU A 54 -9.85 -14.27 4.04
N ALA A 55 -10.34 -13.64 2.97
CA ALA A 55 -10.16 -14.16 1.61
C ALA A 55 -8.67 -14.29 1.26
N THR A 56 -8.31 -15.44 0.68
CA THR A 56 -6.95 -15.72 0.22
C THR A 56 -6.87 -15.88 -1.29
N ALA A 57 -7.98 -15.72 -1.99
CA ALA A 57 -8.01 -15.68 -3.45
C ALA A 57 -8.75 -14.43 -3.89
N TYR A 58 -8.25 -13.78 -4.93
CA TYR A 58 -8.82 -12.51 -5.40
C TYR A 58 -10.30 -12.65 -5.75
N GLY A 59 -10.67 -13.74 -6.39
CA GLY A 59 -12.07 -13.99 -6.79
C GLY A 59 -13.02 -14.28 -5.63
N GLU A 60 -12.53 -14.47 -4.42
CA GLU A 60 -13.36 -14.71 -3.24
C GLU A 60 -13.87 -13.44 -2.56
N LEU A 61 -13.38 -12.28 -2.96
CA LEU A 61 -13.82 -11.03 -2.37
C LEU A 61 -15.30 -10.77 -2.69
N PRO A 62 -16.05 -10.14 -1.77
CA PRO A 62 -17.44 -9.78 -2.06
C PRO A 62 -17.52 -8.73 -3.17
N ALA A 63 -18.63 -8.71 -3.90
CA ALA A 63 -18.83 -7.79 -5.00
C ALA A 63 -18.62 -6.32 -4.60
N ASP A 64 -19.04 -5.96 -3.39
CA ASP A 64 -18.89 -4.60 -2.87
C ASP A 64 -17.42 -4.18 -2.75
N ALA A 65 -16.52 -5.14 -2.49
CA ALA A 65 -15.08 -4.83 -2.41
C ALA A 65 -14.55 -4.41 -3.78
N PHE A 66 -15.02 -5.06 -4.85
CA PHE A 66 -14.61 -4.67 -6.20
C PHE A 66 -15.18 -3.31 -6.61
N THR A 67 -16.42 -3.03 -6.24
CA THR A 67 -17.03 -1.73 -6.50
C THR A 67 -16.26 -0.62 -5.79
N GLU A 68 -15.94 -0.83 -4.53
CA GLU A 68 -15.16 0.15 -3.75
C GLU A 68 -13.76 0.31 -4.31
N GLN A 69 -13.16 -0.77 -4.81
CA GLN A 69 -11.79 -0.76 -5.32
C GLN A 69 -11.60 0.30 -6.41
N GLY A 70 -12.60 0.49 -7.26
CA GLY A 70 -12.53 1.52 -8.30
C GLY A 70 -12.31 2.92 -7.73
N THR A 71 -13.06 3.27 -6.70
CA THR A 71 -12.90 4.55 -5.99
C THR A 71 -11.54 4.63 -5.30
N VAL A 72 -11.14 3.53 -4.64
CA VAL A 72 -9.87 3.47 -3.94
C VAL A 72 -8.69 3.71 -4.87
N ILE A 73 -8.69 3.04 -6.02
CA ILE A 73 -7.59 3.18 -7.00
C ILE A 73 -7.50 4.61 -7.50
N ALA A 74 -8.64 5.25 -7.79
CA ALA A 74 -8.64 6.65 -8.23
C ALA A 74 -8.02 7.57 -7.17
N GLU A 75 -8.34 7.35 -5.89
CA GLU A 75 -7.75 8.12 -4.79
C GLU A 75 -6.26 7.85 -4.64
N VAL A 76 -5.85 6.60 -4.72
CA VAL A 76 -4.44 6.21 -4.59
C VAL A 76 -3.61 6.92 -5.65
N GLU A 77 -4.07 6.91 -6.89
CA GLU A 77 -3.33 7.55 -7.99
C GLU A 77 -3.28 9.06 -7.83
N HIS A 78 -4.36 9.66 -7.35
CA HIS A 78 -4.38 11.09 -7.05
C HIS A 78 -3.38 11.43 -5.94
N ILE A 79 -3.39 10.68 -4.84
CA ILE A 79 -2.47 10.88 -3.72
C ILE A 79 -1.01 10.80 -4.20
N LEU A 80 -0.69 9.80 -5.00
CA LEU A 80 0.66 9.61 -5.51
C LEU A 80 1.07 10.73 -6.47
N ARG A 81 0.17 11.14 -7.35
CA ARG A 81 0.47 12.24 -8.27
C ARG A 81 0.76 13.55 -7.54
N VAL A 82 -0.05 13.86 -6.54
CA VAL A 82 0.11 15.10 -5.77
C VAL A 82 1.41 15.08 -4.96
N ALA A 83 1.70 13.97 -4.30
CA ALA A 83 2.84 13.89 -3.40
C ALA A 83 4.18 13.69 -4.13
N LEU A 84 4.21 12.92 -5.21
CA LEU A 84 5.47 12.43 -5.78
C LEU A 84 5.58 12.52 -7.30
N SER A 85 4.50 12.78 -8.02
CA SER A 85 4.49 12.86 -9.50
C SER A 85 5.23 11.70 -10.16
N PRO A 86 4.82 10.45 -9.95
CA PRO A 86 5.49 9.31 -10.58
C PRO A 86 5.31 9.31 -12.09
N ASP A 87 6.29 8.72 -12.79
CA ASP A 87 6.22 8.52 -14.24
C ASP A 87 5.25 7.40 -14.59
N LYS A 88 5.21 6.33 -13.76
CA LYS A 88 4.33 5.19 -13.91
C LYS A 88 3.90 4.70 -12.53
N ILE A 89 2.84 3.90 -12.49
CA ILE A 89 2.40 3.21 -11.26
C ILE A 89 2.19 1.75 -11.59
N ASN A 90 2.84 0.86 -10.85
CA ASN A 90 2.69 -0.58 -11.02
C ASN A 90 1.91 -1.17 -9.85
N TYR A 91 1.04 -2.13 -10.16
CA TYR A 91 0.28 -2.90 -9.17
C TYR A 91 0.67 -4.36 -9.30
N LEU A 92 1.19 -4.95 -8.24
CA LEU A 92 1.59 -6.35 -8.23
C LEU A 92 0.82 -7.11 -7.16
N MET A 93 0.15 -8.19 -7.57
CA MET A 93 -0.51 -9.12 -6.65
C MET A 93 0.25 -10.44 -6.69
N LEU A 94 1.13 -10.67 -5.74
CA LEU A 94 1.98 -11.87 -5.72
C LEU A 94 1.43 -12.93 -4.78
N MET A 95 1.05 -12.57 -3.56
CA MET A 95 0.44 -13.44 -2.55
C MET A 95 1.19 -14.77 -2.33
N MET A 96 2.52 -14.70 -2.37
CA MET A 96 3.35 -15.90 -2.20
C MET A 96 3.60 -16.22 -0.74
N VAL A 97 4.00 -15.23 0.07
CA VAL A 97 4.30 -15.42 1.48
C VAL A 97 3.10 -15.03 2.34
N ASP A 98 2.48 -13.90 2.03
CA ASP A 98 1.35 -13.36 2.77
C ASP A 98 0.07 -13.71 2.03
N PRO A 99 -0.81 -14.55 2.62
CA PRO A 99 -1.85 -15.20 1.84
C PRO A 99 -3.10 -14.36 1.56
N HIS A 100 -3.39 -13.35 2.38
CA HIS A 100 -4.61 -12.57 2.20
C HIS A 100 -4.47 -11.63 1.01
N VAL A 101 -5.61 -11.31 0.38
CA VAL A 101 -5.62 -10.53 -0.86
C VAL A 101 -5.00 -9.14 -0.65
N HIS A 102 -3.96 -8.83 -1.39
CA HIS A 102 -3.31 -7.53 -1.33
C HIS A 102 -2.53 -7.23 -2.60
N PHE A 103 -2.34 -5.93 -2.86
CA PHE A 103 -1.49 -5.43 -3.95
C PHE A 103 -0.31 -4.68 -3.37
N HIS A 104 0.85 -4.88 -3.97
CA HIS A 104 1.96 -3.96 -3.82
C HIS A 104 1.80 -2.88 -4.88
N ILE A 105 1.84 -1.61 -4.48
CA ILE A 105 1.73 -0.49 -5.39
C ILE A 105 3.07 0.22 -5.43
N PHE A 106 3.70 0.22 -6.60
CA PHE A 106 5.00 0.84 -6.78
C PHE A 106 4.91 2.01 -7.75
N PRO A 107 5.03 3.25 -7.24
CA PRO A 107 5.26 4.39 -8.12
C PRO A 107 6.63 4.23 -8.77
N ARG A 108 6.75 4.58 -10.05
CA ARG A 108 7.97 4.34 -10.81
C ARG A 108 8.53 5.66 -11.32
N TYR A 109 9.86 5.78 -11.28
CA TYR A 109 10.51 7.06 -11.52
C TYR A 109 11.75 6.89 -12.39
N ARG A 110 11.89 7.82 -13.34
CA ARG A 110 13.14 7.92 -14.12
C ARG A 110 14.28 8.44 -13.25
N GLY A 111 13.98 9.38 -12.35
CA GLY A 111 14.97 9.99 -11.46
C GLY A 111 14.67 9.70 -10.00
N ALA A 112 15.60 10.07 -9.12
CA ALA A 112 15.42 9.91 -7.68
C ALA A 112 14.32 10.81 -7.15
N ARG A 113 13.75 10.43 -6.00
CA ARG A 113 12.74 11.21 -5.28
C ARG A 113 13.07 11.27 -3.80
N SER A 114 12.83 12.43 -3.20
CA SER A 114 12.90 12.58 -1.74
C SER A 114 11.58 12.12 -1.14
N PHE A 115 11.66 11.24 -0.16
CA PHE A 115 10.48 10.71 0.51
C PHE A 115 10.84 10.25 1.92
N ALA A 116 10.03 10.65 2.92
CA ALA A 116 10.21 10.25 4.32
C ALA A 116 11.63 10.54 4.85
N GLY A 117 12.20 11.66 4.43
CA GLY A 117 13.55 12.06 4.84
C GLY A 117 14.68 11.34 4.13
N LEU A 118 14.38 10.55 3.11
CA LEU A 118 15.35 9.78 2.34
C LEU A 118 15.32 10.18 0.88
N VAL A 119 16.41 9.93 0.17
CA VAL A 119 16.46 10.06 -1.30
C VAL A 119 16.46 8.62 -1.85
N LEU A 120 15.42 8.27 -2.59
CA LEU A 120 15.21 6.91 -3.07
C LEU A 120 15.30 6.87 -4.59
N THR A 121 15.99 5.84 -5.10
CA THR A 121 16.15 5.60 -6.53
C THR A 121 15.34 4.36 -6.93
N ASP A 122 14.70 4.43 -8.09
CA ASP A 122 14.03 3.29 -8.69
C ASP A 122 15.06 2.45 -9.46
N HIS A 123 15.62 1.45 -8.79
CA HIS A 123 16.70 0.65 -9.34
C HIS A 123 16.29 -0.23 -10.52
N GLY A 124 14.98 -0.49 -10.67
CA GLY A 124 14.47 -1.29 -11.78
C GLY A 124 14.16 -0.50 -13.05
N TRP A 125 14.10 0.82 -12.97
CA TRP A 125 13.68 1.63 -14.09
C TRP A 125 14.57 1.43 -15.32
N PRO A 126 14.05 1.26 -16.54
CA PRO A 126 12.63 1.29 -16.95
C PRO A 126 11.96 -0.09 -17.00
N GLY A 127 12.54 -1.10 -16.40
CA GLY A 127 11.99 -2.45 -16.34
C GLY A 127 11.09 -2.67 -15.12
N PRO A 128 10.81 -3.93 -14.77
CA PRO A 128 10.01 -4.23 -13.59
C PRO A 128 10.64 -3.68 -12.30
N PRO A 129 9.84 -3.50 -11.25
CA PRO A 129 10.42 -3.03 -9.99
C PRO A 129 11.44 -4.04 -9.44
N ASP A 130 12.53 -3.52 -8.90
CA ASP A 130 13.57 -4.36 -8.30
C ASP A 130 13.24 -4.60 -6.81
N LEU A 131 12.51 -5.68 -6.54
CA LEU A 131 12.02 -5.98 -5.20
C LEU A 131 13.15 -6.21 -4.19
N LYS A 132 14.37 -6.50 -4.65
CA LYS A 132 15.52 -6.77 -3.78
C LYS A 132 16.21 -5.49 -3.31
N SER A 133 15.91 -4.35 -3.91
CA SER A 133 16.56 -3.08 -3.60
C SER A 133 15.73 -2.22 -2.66
N ALA A 134 14.99 -2.84 -1.74
CA ALA A 134 14.12 -2.13 -0.81
C ALA A 134 14.91 -1.50 0.34
N VAL A 135 14.46 -0.32 0.77
CA VAL A 135 15.00 0.38 1.93
C VAL A 135 13.96 0.33 3.05
N GLU A 136 14.31 -0.29 4.19
CA GLU A 136 13.42 -0.36 5.34
C GLU A 136 13.29 1.00 6.01
N LEU A 137 12.05 1.43 6.24
CA LEU A 137 11.76 2.64 6.99
C LEU A 137 11.75 2.34 8.48
N ASN A 138 12.42 3.17 9.28
CA ASN A 138 12.30 3.10 10.74
C ASN A 138 10.99 3.76 11.17
N SER A 139 10.68 3.73 12.47
CA SER A 139 9.41 4.24 12.98
C SER A 139 9.23 5.73 12.71
N THR A 140 10.28 6.53 12.79
CA THR A 140 10.21 7.96 12.48
C THR A 140 9.89 8.18 11.00
N ALA A 141 10.54 7.45 10.12
CA ALA A 141 10.30 7.55 8.69
C ALA A 141 8.89 7.09 8.31
N ILE A 142 8.36 6.06 8.98
CA ILE A 142 6.96 5.62 8.78
C ILE A 142 6.00 6.77 9.09
N VAL A 143 6.18 7.47 10.21
CA VAL A 143 5.31 8.60 10.56
C VAL A 143 5.35 9.67 9.46
N GLN A 144 6.56 10.00 8.98
CA GLN A 144 6.73 10.98 7.91
C GLN A 144 6.09 10.52 6.59
N ALA A 145 6.24 9.23 6.27
CA ALA A 145 5.69 8.66 5.05
C ALA A 145 4.15 8.73 5.06
N VAL A 146 3.53 8.33 6.17
CA VAL A 146 2.07 8.40 6.31
C VAL A 146 1.60 9.85 6.18
N ALA A 147 2.29 10.79 6.83
CA ALA A 147 1.93 12.22 6.79
C ALA A 147 2.00 12.77 5.37
N ALA A 148 2.92 12.31 4.54
CA ALA A 148 3.07 12.77 3.17
C ALA A 148 1.85 12.50 2.30
N PHE A 149 1.03 11.50 2.68
CA PHE A 149 -0.14 11.08 1.92
C PHE A 149 -1.47 11.50 2.54
N ARG A 150 -1.46 12.23 3.64
CA ARG A 150 -2.67 12.70 4.31
C ARG A 150 -3.01 14.14 4.01
#